data_9ea07bfa9c2d960a1841009b24cd5c21
#
_entry.id   9ea07bfa9c2d960a1841009b24cd5c21
#
_cell.length_a   1.000
_cell.length_b   1.000
_cell.length_c   1.000
_cell.angle_alpha   90.00
_cell.angle_beta   90.00
_cell.angle_gamma   90.00
#
_symmetry.space_group_name_H-M   'P 1'
#
loop_
_entity.id
_entity.type
_entity.pdbx_description
1 polymer ?
#
loop_
_entity_poly.entity_id
_entity_poly.type
_entity_poly.pdbx_seq_one_letter_code
_entity_poly.pdbx_strand_id
1 'polypeptide(L)'
;MDCGPACLRMIAAYHGKLLTLQQLREKCYIDREGVSLKGIAEAAEGLGYQTMAVKVNFGQSISSPCLLGAPLPAIAHWNQNHFVVVYKANKNYVHIADPASGRHKISRKNFERSWCSDGDLGILLLLEKGRAFNESFSGGDARPISIGFSFLIPYLTPFNRLIIQLILGMLVGSLLQMV
;
A
#
# COMPACT_ATOMS: atom_id res chain seq x y z
N MET A 1 -2.63 -2.60 12.35
CA MET A 1 -3.17 -1.77 11.24
C MET A 1 -2.12 -1.66 10.13
N ASP A 2 -2.50 -1.96 8.87
CA ASP A 2 -1.56 -2.11 7.74
C ASP A 2 -1.42 -0.88 6.85
N CYS A 3 -1.96 0.28 7.28
CA CYS A 3 -2.00 1.48 6.44
C CYS A 3 -0.61 1.95 6.00
N GLY A 4 0.39 1.95 6.90
CA GLY A 4 1.76 2.33 6.59
C GLY A 4 2.44 1.42 5.56
N PRO A 5 2.54 0.09 5.82
CA PRO A 5 3.06 -0.87 4.85
C PRO A 5 2.33 -0.85 3.51
N ALA A 6 1.01 -0.65 3.51
CA ALA A 6 0.23 -0.54 2.28
C ALA A 6 0.54 0.74 1.51
N CYS A 7 0.72 1.89 2.18
CA CYS A 7 1.18 3.13 1.55
C CYS A 7 2.58 2.95 0.93
N LEU A 8 3.52 2.35 1.67
CA LEU A 8 4.87 2.08 1.15
C LEU A 8 4.83 1.14 -0.06
N ARG A 9 3.96 0.11 -0.04
CA ARG A 9 3.73 -0.78 -1.18
C ARG A 9 3.25 -0.03 -2.41
N MET A 10 2.30 0.90 -2.24
CA MET A 10 1.77 1.70 -3.35
C MET A 10 2.86 2.58 -3.98
N ILE A 11 3.71 3.21 -3.16
CA ILE A 11 4.83 4.01 -3.66
C ILE A 11 5.90 3.14 -4.33
N ALA A 12 6.23 1.98 -3.76
CA ALA A 12 7.15 1.03 -4.36
C ALA A 12 6.65 0.55 -5.73
N ALA A 13 5.36 0.22 -5.83
CA ALA A 13 4.71 -0.17 -7.10
C ALA A 13 4.73 0.97 -8.13
N TYR A 14 4.49 2.22 -7.72
CA TYR A 14 4.61 3.39 -8.58
C TYR A 14 6.04 3.53 -9.15
N HIS A 15 7.05 3.16 -8.38
CA HIS A 15 8.45 3.17 -8.80
C HIS A 15 8.91 1.87 -9.50
N GLY A 16 7.96 0.95 -9.81
CA GLY A 16 8.23 -0.28 -10.54
C GLY A 16 8.69 -1.47 -9.68
N LYS A 17 8.62 -1.37 -8.34
CA LYS A 17 8.94 -2.48 -7.43
C LYS A 17 7.67 -3.13 -6.89
N LEU A 18 7.48 -4.40 -7.20
CA LEU A 18 6.36 -5.20 -6.70
C LEU A 18 6.76 -5.91 -5.41
N LEU A 19 6.22 -5.45 -4.30
CA LEU A 19 6.47 -6.01 -2.96
C LEU A 19 5.19 -6.62 -2.40
N THR A 20 5.33 -7.70 -1.65
CA THR A 20 4.20 -8.26 -0.90
C THR A 20 3.97 -7.45 0.38
N LEU A 21 2.71 -7.39 0.82
CA LEU A 21 2.38 -6.70 2.06
C LEU A 21 3.06 -7.36 3.27
N GLN A 22 3.24 -8.68 3.23
CA GLN A 22 3.91 -9.44 4.28
C GLN A 22 5.37 -9.00 4.47
N GLN A 23 6.14 -8.87 3.38
CA GLN A 23 7.52 -8.39 3.43
C GLN A 23 7.63 -6.99 4.04
N LEU A 24 6.65 -6.13 3.76
CA LEU A 24 6.64 -4.76 4.29
C LEU A 24 6.19 -4.70 5.75
N ARG A 25 5.27 -5.58 6.18
CA ARG A 25 4.90 -5.71 7.60
C ARG A 25 6.10 -6.04 8.47
N GLU A 26 6.90 -7.01 8.05
CA GLU A 26 8.11 -7.44 8.78
C GLU A 26 9.14 -6.30 8.89
N LYS A 27 9.28 -5.48 7.85
CA LYS A 27 10.21 -4.36 7.80
C LYS A 27 9.73 -3.12 8.57
N CYS A 28 8.42 -2.92 8.68
CA CYS A 28 7.85 -1.74 9.33
C CYS A 28 7.74 -1.85 10.87
N TYR A 29 8.16 -2.96 11.48
CA TYR A 29 8.10 -3.17 12.94
C TYR A 29 6.72 -2.79 13.51
N ILE A 30 5.68 -3.48 13.04
CA ILE A 30 4.31 -3.23 13.49
C ILE A 30 4.17 -3.73 14.93
N ASP A 31 3.78 -2.85 15.84
CA ASP A 31 3.43 -3.15 17.21
C ASP A 31 1.90 -3.20 17.45
N ARG A 32 1.48 -3.31 18.72
CA ARG A 32 0.07 -3.35 19.09
C ARG A 32 -0.68 -2.05 18.80
N GLU A 33 0.01 -0.94 18.75
CA GLU A 33 -0.57 0.39 18.48
C GLU A 33 -0.64 0.67 16.97
N GLY A 34 0.07 -0.11 16.16
CA GLY A 34 0.13 0.02 14.72
C GLY A 34 1.55 0.28 14.21
N VAL A 35 1.68 0.99 13.10
CA VAL A 35 2.97 1.38 12.54
C VAL A 35 3.21 2.86 12.79
N SER A 36 4.41 3.19 13.27
CA SER A 36 4.84 4.58 13.42
C SER A 36 5.38 5.14 12.09
N LEU A 37 5.36 6.47 11.94
CA LEU A 37 5.98 7.13 10.78
C LEU A 37 7.48 6.80 10.67
N LYS A 38 8.17 6.65 11.81
CA LYS A 38 9.56 6.23 11.88
C LYS A 38 9.74 4.80 11.33
N GLY A 39 8.89 3.86 11.73
CA GLY A 39 8.94 2.48 11.22
C GLY A 39 8.71 2.41 9.71
N ILE A 40 7.84 3.27 9.15
CA ILE A 40 7.64 3.37 7.70
C ILE A 40 8.91 3.93 7.03
N ALA A 41 9.54 4.95 7.61
CA ALA A 41 10.76 5.56 7.09
C ALA A 41 11.92 4.55 7.08
N GLU A 42 12.18 3.85 8.20
CA GLU A 42 13.21 2.82 8.30
C GLU A 42 12.99 1.67 7.30
N ALA A 43 11.74 1.23 7.14
CA ALA A 43 11.41 0.23 6.12
C ALA A 43 11.68 0.74 4.69
N ALA A 44 11.34 1.99 4.40
CA ALA A 44 11.60 2.61 3.10
C ALA A 44 13.10 2.76 2.83
N GLU A 45 13.90 3.16 3.81
CA GLU A 45 15.35 3.24 3.73
C GLU A 45 15.98 1.87 3.48
N GLY A 46 15.47 0.82 4.14
CA GLY A 46 15.86 -0.57 3.88
C GLY A 46 15.49 -1.07 2.47
N LEU A 47 14.63 -0.35 1.74
CA LEU A 47 14.31 -0.57 0.33
C LEU A 47 15.15 0.31 -0.63
N GLY A 48 16.05 1.11 -0.09
CA GLY A 48 16.92 2.00 -0.84
C GLY A 48 16.33 3.36 -1.15
N TYR A 49 15.23 3.76 -0.49
CA TYR A 49 14.75 5.15 -0.52
C TYR A 49 15.58 6.03 0.39
N GLN A 50 15.65 7.31 0.07
CA GLN A 50 15.99 8.36 1.03
C GLN A 50 14.69 8.93 1.56
N THR A 51 14.55 9.05 2.87
CA THR A 51 13.33 9.50 3.51
C THR A 51 13.54 10.79 4.28
N MET A 52 12.51 11.65 4.29
CA MET A 52 12.50 12.86 5.09
C MET A 52 11.09 13.09 5.64
N ALA A 53 10.95 13.05 6.96
CA ALA A 53 9.72 13.46 7.62
C ALA A 53 9.70 14.98 7.79
N VAL A 54 8.70 15.66 7.26
CA VAL A 54 8.57 17.11 7.30
C VAL A 54 7.21 17.52 7.82
N LYS A 55 7.17 18.63 8.56
CA LYS A 55 5.94 19.28 8.97
C LYS A 55 5.79 20.56 8.14
N VAL A 56 4.78 20.60 7.29
CA VAL A 56 4.63 21.64 6.25
C VAL A 56 3.20 22.11 6.16
N ASN A 57 3.02 23.32 5.62
CA ASN A 57 1.70 23.84 5.28
C ASN A 57 1.26 23.42 3.87
N PHE A 58 0.01 23.74 3.52
CA PHE A 58 -0.53 23.40 2.20
C PHE A 58 0.13 24.18 1.04
N GLY A 59 0.54 25.43 1.24
CA GLY A 59 1.12 26.24 0.15
C GLY A 59 0.72 27.70 0.20
N GLN A 60 0.75 28.30 1.38
CA GLN A 60 0.41 29.72 1.55
C GLN A 60 1.61 30.67 1.43
N SER A 61 2.85 30.17 1.45
CA SER A 61 4.03 31.02 1.43
C SER A 61 5.09 30.51 0.43
N ILE A 62 5.63 31.44 -0.34
CA ILE A 62 6.73 31.19 -1.29
C ILE A 62 8.03 30.86 -0.53
N SER A 63 8.13 31.22 0.73
CA SER A 63 9.35 31.13 1.54
C SER A 63 9.39 29.91 2.49
N SER A 64 8.35 29.08 2.54
CA SER A 64 8.29 27.94 3.44
C SER A 64 8.04 26.64 2.67
N PRO A 65 8.64 25.51 3.09
CA PRO A 65 8.34 24.22 2.50
C PRO A 65 6.84 23.96 2.60
N CYS A 66 6.22 23.54 1.51
CA CYS A 66 4.78 23.33 1.41
C CYS A 66 4.45 22.07 0.60
N LEU A 67 3.21 21.58 0.79
CA LEU A 67 2.73 20.39 0.06
C LEU A 67 2.79 20.57 -1.46
N LEU A 68 2.47 21.78 -1.96
CA LEU A 68 2.44 22.03 -3.41
C LEU A 68 3.83 21.99 -4.06
N GLY A 69 4.90 22.19 -3.29
CA GLY A 69 6.30 22.10 -3.74
C GLY A 69 6.97 20.79 -3.37
N ALA A 70 6.29 19.90 -2.65
CA ALA A 70 6.86 18.64 -2.20
C ALA A 70 6.99 17.64 -3.35
N PRO A 71 8.06 16.79 -3.36
CA PRO A 71 8.16 15.68 -4.29
C PRO A 71 7.04 14.66 -3.99
N LEU A 72 6.25 14.33 -5.02
CA LEU A 72 5.16 13.36 -4.93
C LEU A 72 5.50 12.11 -5.77
N PRO A 73 5.09 10.91 -5.35
CA PRO A 73 4.17 10.62 -4.24
C PRO A 73 4.84 10.68 -2.85
N ALA A 74 4.06 11.10 -1.85
CA ALA A 74 4.48 11.17 -0.45
C ALA A 74 3.43 10.53 0.47
N ILE A 75 3.83 10.09 1.68
CA ILE A 75 2.90 9.55 2.68
C ILE A 75 2.49 10.68 3.61
N ALA A 76 1.19 10.90 3.76
CA ALA A 76 0.60 11.87 4.67
C ALA A 76 0.04 11.19 5.92
N HIS A 77 0.31 11.77 7.10
CA HIS A 77 -0.32 11.36 8.35
C HIS A 77 -1.74 11.91 8.40
N TRP A 78 -2.72 11.03 8.46
CA TRP A 78 -4.12 11.31 8.24
C TRP A 78 -4.96 11.07 9.49
N ASN A 79 -5.80 12.04 9.85
CA ASN A 79 -6.68 11.95 11.03
C ASN A 79 -5.95 11.48 12.31
N GLN A 80 -4.66 11.81 12.48
CA GLN A 80 -3.79 11.49 13.63
C GLN A 80 -3.53 9.98 13.87
N ASN A 81 -4.14 9.07 13.12
CA ASN A 81 -4.07 7.63 13.36
C ASN A 81 -4.01 6.77 12.09
N HIS A 82 -3.92 7.39 10.92
CA HIS A 82 -3.95 6.71 9.63
C HIS A 82 -2.87 7.27 8.68
N PHE A 83 -2.55 6.53 7.63
CA PHE A 83 -1.63 6.96 6.58
C PHE A 83 -2.28 6.82 5.21
N VAL A 84 -2.08 7.82 4.38
CA VAL A 84 -2.54 7.83 2.99
C VAL A 84 -1.41 8.30 2.06
N VAL A 85 -1.43 7.91 0.80
CA VAL A 85 -0.49 8.40 -0.21
C VAL A 85 -1.07 9.61 -0.91
N VAL A 86 -0.36 10.73 -0.89
CA VAL A 86 -0.64 11.88 -1.75
C VAL A 86 0.16 11.71 -3.02
N TYR A 87 -0.51 11.60 -4.18
CA TYR A 87 0.17 11.39 -5.46
C TYR A 87 0.02 12.54 -6.45
N LYS A 88 -0.88 13.49 -6.17
CA LYS A 88 -1.04 14.73 -6.94
C LYS A 88 -1.71 15.80 -6.08
N ALA A 89 -1.18 17.02 -6.12
CA ALA A 89 -1.77 18.17 -5.44
C ALA A 89 -1.80 19.38 -6.38
N ASN A 90 -2.83 20.18 -6.26
CA ASN A 90 -2.94 21.50 -6.89
C ASN A 90 -3.62 22.47 -5.92
N LYS A 91 -3.76 23.74 -6.30
CA LYS A 91 -4.29 24.81 -5.43
C LYS A 91 -5.69 24.51 -4.84
N ASN A 92 -6.52 23.71 -5.54
CA ASN A 92 -7.92 23.50 -5.18
C ASN A 92 -8.22 22.08 -4.71
N TYR A 93 -7.45 21.08 -5.18
CA TYR A 93 -7.72 19.66 -4.94
C TYR A 93 -6.44 18.88 -4.68
N VAL A 94 -6.57 17.85 -3.88
CA VAL A 94 -5.53 16.84 -3.62
C VAL A 94 -6.06 15.47 -4.03
N HIS A 95 -5.22 14.70 -4.68
CA HIS A 95 -5.50 13.32 -5.03
C HIS A 95 -4.75 12.42 -4.06
N ILE A 96 -5.49 11.61 -3.33
CA ILE A 96 -4.96 10.65 -2.38
C ILE A 96 -5.29 9.22 -2.79
N ALA A 97 -4.45 8.30 -2.36
CA ALA A 97 -4.73 6.87 -2.39
C ALA A 97 -4.74 6.38 -0.95
N ASP A 98 -5.91 6.01 -0.47
CA ASP A 98 -6.14 5.47 0.85
C ASP A 98 -6.15 3.95 0.79
N PRO A 99 -5.31 3.26 1.59
CA PRO A 99 -5.32 1.80 1.66
C PRO A 99 -6.69 1.18 2.00
N ALA A 100 -7.52 1.90 2.74
CA ALA A 100 -8.82 1.41 3.21
C ALA A 100 -9.96 1.66 2.21
N SER A 101 -9.92 2.77 1.47
CA SER A 101 -11.05 3.23 0.67
C SER A 101 -10.73 3.50 -0.82
N GLY A 102 -9.45 3.38 -1.20
CA GLY A 102 -9.02 3.53 -2.59
C GLY A 102 -8.60 4.95 -2.97
N ARG A 103 -8.80 5.34 -4.22
CA ARG A 103 -8.36 6.63 -4.75
C ARG A 103 -9.46 7.68 -4.63
N HIS A 104 -9.10 8.84 -4.06
CA HIS A 104 -10.02 9.96 -3.88
C HIS A 104 -9.44 11.26 -4.39
N LYS A 105 -10.32 12.10 -4.91
CA LYS A 105 -10.05 13.51 -5.19
C LYS A 105 -10.78 14.35 -4.14
N ILE A 106 -10.03 15.04 -3.31
CA ILE A 106 -10.52 15.76 -2.14
C ILE A 106 -10.28 17.27 -2.34
N SER A 107 -11.23 18.11 -1.98
CA SER A 107 -11.04 19.57 -1.98
C SER A 107 -9.97 19.96 -0.96
N ARG A 108 -9.25 21.05 -1.23
CA ARG A 108 -8.22 21.59 -0.33
C ARG A 108 -8.73 21.69 1.11
N LYS A 109 -9.88 22.30 1.34
CA LYS A 109 -10.48 22.52 2.67
C LYS A 109 -10.69 21.21 3.43
N ASN A 110 -11.20 20.19 2.76
CA ASN A 110 -11.43 18.88 3.37
C ASN A 110 -10.12 18.13 3.63
N PHE A 111 -9.13 18.28 2.73
CA PHE A 111 -7.81 17.71 2.92
C PHE A 111 -7.11 18.32 4.14
N GLU A 112 -7.05 19.66 4.24
CA GLU A 112 -6.44 20.35 5.37
C GLU A 112 -7.07 19.95 6.70
N ARG A 113 -8.39 19.80 6.76
CA ARG A 113 -9.11 19.35 7.97
C ARG A 113 -8.63 18.00 8.50
N SER A 114 -8.34 17.06 7.63
CA SER A 114 -7.94 15.71 8.02
C SER A 114 -6.43 15.53 8.12
N TRP A 115 -5.66 16.38 7.45
CA TRP A 115 -4.21 16.28 7.38
C TRP A 115 -3.49 17.14 8.42
N CYS A 116 -3.97 18.37 8.65
CA CYS A 116 -3.35 19.27 9.61
C CYS A 116 -3.57 18.77 11.04
N SER A 117 -2.48 18.67 11.80
CA SER A 117 -2.47 18.20 13.20
C SER A 117 -2.20 19.30 14.22
N ASP A 118 -1.65 20.43 13.75
CA ASP A 118 -1.23 21.54 14.59
C ASP A 118 -1.37 22.84 13.79
N GLY A 119 -2.49 23.51 13.99
CA GLY A 119 -2.87 24.68 13.19
C GLY A 119 -2.97 24.33 11.70
N ASP A 120 -2.18 25.02 10.87
CA ASP A 120 -2.17 24.85 9.40
C ASP A 120 -1.07 23.86 8.93
N LEU A 121 -0.43 23.14 9.85
CA LEU A 121 0.69 22.24 9.55
C LEU A 121 0.26 20.77 9.59
N GLY A 122 0.62 20.05 8.54
CA GLY A 122 0.46 18.60 8.46
C GLY A 122 1.80 17.89 8.27
N ILE A 123 1.83 16.61 8.56
CA ILE A 123 3.04 15.78 8.48
C ILE A 123 3.05 15.01 7.17
N LEU A 124 4.19 15.08 6.47
CA LEU A 124 4.49 14.28 5.28
C LEU A 124 5.77 13.48 5.48
N LEU A 125 5.78 12.26 5.01
CA LEU A 125 6.99 11.49 4.76
C LEU A 125 7.27 11.52 3.26
N LEU A 126 8.34 12.22 2.90
CA LEU A 126 8.85 12.30 1.53
C LEU A 126 9.73 11.08 1.27
N LEU A 127 9.63 10.52 0.06
CA LEU A 127 10.43 9.37 -0.37
C LEU A 127 11.03 9.67 -1.73
N GLU A 128 12.35 9.66 -1.80
CA GLU A 128 13.10 9.79 -3.05
C GLU A 128 13.92 8.53 -3.31
N LYS A 129 14.13 8.20 -4.58
CA LYS A 129 14.96 7.05 -4.95
C LYS A 129 16.42 7.33 -4.58
N GLY A 130 16.96 6.59 -3.62
CA GLY A 130 18.38 6.63 -3.29
C GLY A 130 19.22 5.86 -4.33
N ARG A 131 20.55 6.00 -4.27
CA ARG A 131 21.49 5.27 -5.15
C ARG A 131 21.33 3.76 -5.02
N ALA A 132 21.11 3.25 -3.82
CA ALA A 132 20.91 1.84 -3.52
C ALA A 132 19.53 1.29 -3.96
N PHE A 133 18.60 2.14 -4.41
CA PHE A 133 17.25 1.72 -4.77
C PHE A 133 17.22 0.64 -5.86
N ASN A 134 18.11 0.70 -6.84
CA ASN A 134 18.19 -0.30 -7.91
C ASN A 134 18.97 -1.56 -7.49
N GLU A 135 19.91 -1.44 -6.56
CA GLU A 135 20.78 -2.53 -6.12
C GLU A 135 20.14 -3.39 -5.04
N SER A 136 19.31 -2.81 -4.19
CA SER A 136 18.71 -3.48 -3.03
C SER A 136 17.72 -4.60 -3.37
N PHE A 137 17.43 -4.85 -4.65
CA PHE A 137 16.42 -5.80 -5.08
C PHE A 137 16.83 -6.74 -6.23
N SER A 138 18.10 -7.16 -6.24
CA SER A 138 18.54 -8.26 -7.14
C SER A 138 18.10 -9.66 -6.68
N GLY A 139 17.32 -9.77 -5.62
CA GLY A 139 17.00 -11.05 -4.98
C GLY A 139 15.62 -11.11 -4.35
N GLY A 140 14.59 -11.13 -5.14
CA GLY A 140 13.26 -11.41 -4.63
C GLY A 140 12.20 -11.22 -5.71
N ASP A 141 12.02 -12.25 -6.53
CA ASP A 141 10.87 -12.37 -7.43
C ASP A 141 9.56 -12.20 -6.64
N ALA A 142 9.11 -10.97 -6.48
CA ALA A 142 7.70 -10.73 -6.29
C ALA A 142 7.03 -10.97 -7.65
N ARG A 143 7.04 -12.23 -8.09
CA ARG A 143 6.11 -12.66 -9.14
C ARG A 143 4.74 -12.22 -8.65
N PRO A 144 3.95 -11.50 -9.47
CA PRO A 144 2.55 -11.34 -9.14
C PRO A 144 2.06 -12.76 -8.85
N ILE A 145 1.54 -12.99 -7.66
CA ILE A 145 0.84 -14.23 -7.37
C ILE A 145 -0.35 -14.16 -8.33
N SER A 146 -0.17 -14.74 -9.51
CA SER A 146 -1.31 -15.12 -10.32
C SER A 146 -2.02 -16.13 -9.41
N ILE A 147 -3.12 -15.69 -8.82
CA ILE A 147 -4.04 -16.57 -8.11
C ILE A 147 -4.68 -17.43 -9.20
N GLY A 148 -3.86 -18.30 -9.77
CA GLY A 148 -4.33 -19.36 -10.64
C GLY A 148 -4.99 -20.42 -9.78
N PHE A 149 -5.91 -21.15 -10.35
CA PHE A 149 -6.55 -22.31 -9.71
C PHE A 149 -5.55 -23.33 -9.11
N SER A 150 -4.26 -23.25 -9.50
CA SER A 150 -3.18 -24.06 -8.92
C SER A 150 -3.01 -23.89 -7.41
N PHE A 151 -3.42 -22.77 -6.82
CA PHE A 151 -3.42 -22.59 -5.36
C PHE A 151 -4.43 -23.50 -4.64
N LEU A 152 -5.53 -23.86 -5.30
CA LEU A 152 -6.57 -24.73 -4.73
C LEU A 152 -6.22 -26.21 -4.79
N ILE A 153 -5.31 -26.62 -5.70
CA ILE A 153 -4.95 -28.04 -5.92
C ILE A 153 -4.44 -28.73 -4.63
N PRO A 154 -3.52 -28.12 -3.83
CA PRO A 154 -3.05 -28.74 -2.61
C PRO A 154 -4.16 -28.97 -1.56
N TYR A 155 -5.19 -28.12 -1.55
CA TYR A 155 -6.34 -28.26 -0.64
C TYR A 155 -7.34 -29.31 -1.13
N LEU A 156 -7.38 -29.60 -2.42
CA LEU A 156 -8.27 -30.60 -3.02
C LEU A 156 -7.67 -32.01 -2.97
N THR A 157 -6.34 -32.15 -2.93
CA THR A 157 -5.66 -33.45 -2.94
C THR A 157 -6.07 -34.39 -1.82
N PRO A 158 -6.29 -33.98 -0.55
CA PRO A 158 -6.77 -34.88 0.49
C PRO A 158 -8.21 -35.37 0.27
N PHE A 159 -8.99 -34.69 -0.56
CA PHE A 159 -10.39 -35.01 -0.85
C PHE A 159 -10.62 -35.73 -2.18
N ASN A 160 -9.55 -36.18 -2.84
CA ASN A 160 -9.63 -36.84 -4.15
C ASN A 160 -10.67 -37.98 -4.20
N ARG A 161 -10.74 -38.83 -3.16
CA ARG A 161 -11.73 -39.91 -3.10
C ARG A 161 -13.16 -39.41 -3.15
N LEU A 162 -13.48 -38.35 -2.42
CA LEU A 162 -14.81 -37.76 -2.38
C LEU A 162 -15.17 -37.09 -3.70
N ILE A 163 -14.20 -36.42 -4.34
CA ILE A 163 -14.38 -35.77 -5.65
C ILE A 163 -14.64 -36.82 -6.73
N ILE A 164 -13.90 -37.93 -6.73
CA ILE A 164 -14.10 -39.05 -7.67
C ILE A 164 -15.50 -39.68 -7.47
N GLN A 165 -15.91 -39.91 -6.23
CA GLN A 165 -17.23 -40.44 -5.92
C GLN A 165 -18.35 -39.52 -6.37
N LEU A 166 -18.19 -38.22 -6.19
CA LEU A 166 -19.15 -37.21 -6.63
C LEU A 166 -19.30 -37.21 -8.16
N ILE A 167 -18.19 -37.21 -8.90
CA ILE A 167 -18.17 -37.24 -10.35
C ILE A 167 -18.82 -38.54 -10.87
N LEU A 168 -18.48 -39.68 -10.25
CA LEU A 168 -19.04 -40.98 -10.62
C LEU A 168 -20.54 -41.03 -10.38
N GLY A 169 -21.01 -40.51 -9.24
CA GLY A 169 -22.43 -40.41 -8.91
C GLY A 169 -23.21 -39.52 -9.90
N MET A 170 -22.63 -38.37 -10.28
CA MET A 170 -23.24 -37.49 -11.31
C MET A 170 -23.31 -38.20 -12.67
N LEU A 171 -22.28 -38.96 -13.07
CA LEU A 171 -22.23 -39.69 -14.33
C LEU A 171 -23.29 -40.79 -14.38
N VAL A 172 -23.41 -41.61 -13.31
CA VAL A 172 -24.42 -42.68 -13.19
C VAL A 172 -25.81 -42.08 -13.19
N GLY A 173 -26.05 -41.00 -12.43
CA GLY A 173 -27.33 -40.30 -12.39
C GLY A 173 -27.76 -39.76 -13.74
N SER A 174 -26.80 -39.16 -14.51
CA SER A 174 -27.07 -38.68 -15.85
C SER A 174 -27.39 -39.79 -16.84
N LEU A 175 -26.70 -40.93 -16.75
CA LEU A 175 -26.98 -42.11 -17.59
C LEU A 175 -28.36 -42.71 -17.32
N LEU A 176 -28.78 -42.77 -16.06
CA LEU A 176 -30.13 -43.28 -15.67
C LEU A 176 -31.26 -42.35 -16.15
N GLN A 177 -31.02 -41.07 -16.31
CA GLN A 177 -32.02 -40.14 -16.85
C GLN A 177 -32.17 -40.19 -18.37
N MET A 178 -31.20 -40.81 -19.12
CA MET A 178 -31.26 -40.93 -20.56
C MET A 178 -31.92 -42.25 -21.05
N VAL A 179 -32.22 -43.16 -20.12
CA VAL A 179 -32.93 -44.43 -20.36
C VAL A 179 -34.40 -44.31 -19.90
#